data_11a0e6bc73155b9e4add5c71710b4708
#
_entry.id   11a0e6bc73155b9e4add5c71710b4708
#
_cell.length_a   1.000
_cell.length_b   1.000
_cell.length_c   1.000
_cell.angle_alpha   90.00
_cell.angle_beta   90.00
_cell.angle_gamma   90.00
#
_symmetry.space_group_name_H-M   'P 1'
#
loop_
_entity.id
_entity.type
_entity.pdbx_description
1 polymer ?
#
loop_
_entity_poly.entity_id
_entity_poly.type
_entity_poly.pdbx_seq_one_letter_code
_entity_poly.pdbx_strand_id
1 'polypeptide(L)'
;MADIFSESQVMLNASGLDDIFYRTLAIALNLEAFTVNSERRLSKPSHRQLDRVCQYIMANLTRNITLTELERAGHLSRRTLHNAFYLTFQMSPMQWVREQRLLKSHRMLSKPDSDLKVTEVLYACGFANASLFSAQYLKRFGELPSMTMKRQQKTIWNLSAKFL
;
A
#
# COMPACT_ATOMS: atom_id res chain seq x y z
N MET A 1 -32.15 18.50 -8.74
CA MET A 1 -32.04 17.15 -9.35
C MET A 1 -30.71 16.87 -10.02
N ALA A 2 -29.84 17.84 -10.19
CA ALA A 2 -28.48 17.66 -10.81
C ALA A 2 -27.40 17.14 -9.83
N ASP A 3 -27.54 17.39 -8.53
CA ASP A 3 -26.47 17.08 -7.55
C ASP A 3 -26.39 15.59 -7.16
N ILE A 4 -27.49 14.84 -7.24
CA ILE A 4 -27.50 13.42 -6.86
C ILE A 4 -26.72 12.55 -7.86
N PHE A 5 -26.69 12.95 -9.14
CA PHE A 5 -25.91 12.23 -10.15
C PHE A 5 -24.39 12.46 -10.02
N SER A 6 -23.98 13.64 -9.54
CA SER A 6 -22.57 13.99 -9.34
C SER A 6 -21.93 13.18 -8.20
N GLU A 7 -22.60 13.06 -7.06
CA GLU A 7 -22.10 12.28 -5.92
C GLU A 7 -22.05 10.78 -6.22
N SER A 8 -23.02 10.24 -6.94
CA SER A 8 -23.01 8.83 -7.38
C SER A 8 -21.83 8.52 -8.30
N GLN A 9 -21.49 9.44 -9.23
CA GLN A 9 -20.37 9.28 -10.15
C GLN A 9 -19.01 9.31 -9.42
N VAL A 10 -18.88 10.17 -8.41
CA VAL A 10 -17.67 10.25 -7.59
C VAL A 10 -17.48 8.99 -6.72
N MET A 11 -18.57 8.46 -6.18
CA MET A 11 -18.53 7.21 -5.39
C MET A 11 -18.19 5.99 -6.25
N LEU A 12 -18.71 5.89 -7.46
CA LEU A 12 -18.42 4.81 -8.41
C LEU A 12 -16.95 4.81 -8.84
N ASN A 13 -16.39 5.98 -9.16
CA ASN A 13 -14.97 6.12 -9.51
C ASN A 13 -14.02 5.76 -8.34
N ALA A 14 -14.45 5.94 -7.10
CA ALA A 14 -13.67 5.62 -5.91
C ALA A 14 -13.64 4.11 -5.58
N SER A 15 -14.64 3.34 -6.04
CA SER A 15 -14.82 1.94 -5.67
C SER A 15 -14.16 0.93 -6.62
N GLY A 16 -13.71 1.36 -7.79
CA GLY A 16 -13.19 0.45 -8.84
C GLY A 16 -14.26 -0.43 -9.49
N LEU A 17 -15.55 -0.17 -9.18
CA LEU A 17 -16.69 -0.93 -9.73
C LEU A 17 -16.87 -0.69 -11.23
N ASP A 18 -16.41 0.47 -11.74
CA ASP A 18 -16.50 0.79 -13.15
C ASP A 18 -15.75 -0.22 -14.03
N ASP A 19 -14.55 -0.65 -13.61
CA ASP A 19 -13.77 -1.61 -14.40
C ASP A 19 -14.45 -2.99 -14.42
N ILE A 20 -15.07 -3.39 -13.32
CA ILE A 20 -15.85 -4.65 -13.23
C ILE A 20 -17.11 -4.55 -14.07
N PHE A 21 -17.84 -3.42 -14.00
CA PHE A 21 -19.07 -3.21 -14.76
C PHE A 21 -18.81 -3.20 -16.26
N TYR A 22 -17.83 -2.44 -16.75
CA TYR A 22 -17.48 -2.40 -18.17
C TYR A 22 -16.93 -3.73 -18.67
N ARG A 23 -16.17 -4.48 -17.87
CA ARG A 23 -15.73 -5.83 -18.23
C ARG A 23 -16.89 -6.80 -18.35
N THR A 24 -17.80 -6.78 -17.37
CA THR A 24 -18.98 -7.65 -17.38
C THR A 24 -19.90 -7.30 -18.54
N LEU A 25 -20.09 -6.02 -18.84
CA LEU A 25 -20.87 -5.55 -19.97
C LEU A 25 -20.22 -5.94 -21.31
N ALA A 26 -18.91 -5.81 -21.44
CA ALA A 26 -18.17 -6.21 -22.64
C ALA A 26 -18.27 -7.73 -22.91
N ILE A 27 -18.22 -8.54 -21.85
CA ILE A 27 -18.41 -9.98 -21.92
C ILE A 27 -19.86 -10.32 -22.31
N ALA A 28 -20.83 -9.65 -21.68
CA ALA A 28 -22.26 -9.87 -21.92
C ALA A 28 -22.70 -9.48 -23.33
N LEU A 29 -22.09 -8.45 -23.91
CA LEU A 29 -22.38 -7.98 -25.27
C LEU A 29 -21.59 -8.70 -26.36
N ASN A 30 -20.74 -9.66 -26.00
CA ASN A 30 -19.92 -10.46 -26.94
C ASN A 30 -19.22 -9.61 -28.01
N LEU A 31 -18.71 -8.45 -27.58
CA LEU A 31 -18.04 -7.48 -28.45
C LEU A 31 -16.62 -7.95 -28.74
N GLU A 32 -16.46 -8.78 -29.78
CA GLU A 32 -15.15 -9.21 -30.29
C GLU A 32 -14.21 -8.04 -30.63
N ALA A 33 -14.78 -6.85 -30.91
CA ALA A 33 -14.01 -5.63 -31.14
C ALA A 33 -13.14 -5.21 -29.93
N PHE A 34 -13.46 -5.65 -28.71
CA PHE A 34 -12.65 -5.39 -27.53
C PHE A 34 -11.49 -6.38 -27.37
N THR A 35 -11.57 -7.57 -27.96
CA THR A 35 -10.52 -8.59 -27.89
C THR A 35 -9.33 -8.26 -28.79
N VAL A 36 -9.56 -7.64 -29.95
CA VAL A 36 -8.51 -7.29 -30.93
C VAL A 36 -7.59 -6.16 -30.43
N ASN A 37 -8.06 -5.29 -29.53
CA ASN A 37 -7.22 -4.22 -28.96
C ASN A 37 -6.57 -4.59 -27.62
N SER A 38 -7.02 -5.65 -26.96
CA SER A 38 -6.39 -6.12 -25.70
C SER A 38 -5.11 -6.93 -25.96
N GLU A 39 -4.94 -7.48 -27.16
CA GLU A 39 -3.67 -8.08 -27.59
C GLU A 39 -2.60 -7.05 -27.99
N ARG A 40 -2.95 -5.76 -28.14
CA ARG A 40 -1.94 -4.72 -28.24
C ARG A 40 -1.18 -4.62 -26.93
N ARG A 41 -0.27 -5.59 -26.74
CA ARG A 41 0.86 -5.55 -25.83
C ARG A 41 0.47 -5.10 -24.40
N LEU A 42 -0.14 -6.01 -23.66
CA LEU A 42 0.25 -6.19 -22.27
C LEU A 42 1.73 -6.61 -22.29
N SER A 43 2.62 -5.71 -22.64
CA SER A 43 4.02 -5.91 -22.35
C SER A 43 4.07 -6.11 -20.85
N LYS A 44 4.30 -7.36 -20.40
CA LYS A 44 4.60 -7.63 -19.00
C LYS A 44 5.63 -6.57 -18.62
N PRO A 45 5.37 -5.75 -17.59
CA PRO A 45 6.34 -4.75 -17.21
C PRO A 45 7.66 -5.46 -17.03
N SER A 46 8.72 -4.92 -17.60
CA SER A 46 10.05 -5.48 -17.38
C SER A 46 10.29 -5.52 -15.87
N HIS A 47 10.87 -6.59 -15.35
CA HIS A 47 11.29 -6.68 -13.95
C HIS A 47 11.98 -5.38 -13.49
N ARG A 48 12.81 -4.81 -14.34
CA ARG A 48 13.50 -3.53 -14.08
C ARG A 48 12.56 -2.34 -13.86
N GLN A 49 11.40 -2.31 -14.51
CA GLN A 49 10.43 -1.22 -14.34
C GLN A 49 9.73 -1.33 -12.98
N LEU A 50 9.31 -2.53 -12.60
CA LEU A 50 8.72 -2.77 -11.29
C LEU A 50 9.73 -2.54 -10.18
N ASP A 51 10.97 -2.98 -10.33
CA ASP A 51 12.06 -2.74 -9.36
C ASP A 51 12.30 -1.26 -9.12
N ARG A 52 12.30 -0.43 -10.18
CA ARG A 52 12.41 1.04 -10.04
C ARG A 52 11.27 1.61 -9.20
N VAL A 53 10.04 1.14 -9.43
CA VAL A 53 8.89 1.59 -8.63
C VAL A 53 9.05 1.18 -7.17
N CYS A 54 9.45 -0.06 -6.91
CA CYS A 54 9.69 -0.55 -5.54
C CYS A 54 10.81 0.24 -4.85
N GLN A 55 11.92 0.49 -5.53
CA GLN A 55 13.02 1.31 -5.02
C GLN A 55 12.58 2.74 -4.73
N TYR A 56 11.80 3.35 -5.63
CA TYR A 56 11.24 4.67 -5.42
C TYR A 56 10.34 4.72 -4.17
N ILE A 57 9.47 3.74 -4.00
CA ILE A 57 8.60 3.65 -2.81
C ILE A 57 9.46 3.53 -1.54
N MET A 58 10.43 2.62 -1.52
CA MET A 58 11.28 2.41 -0.35
C MET A 58 12.08 3.65 0.04
N ALA A 59 12.57 4.42 -0.93
CA ALA A 59 13.29 5.67 -0.71
C ALA A 59 12.38 6.81 -0.21
N ASN A 60 11.07 6.73 -0.46
CA ASN A 60 10.13 7.83 -0.20
C ASN A 60 8.99 7.47 0.78
N LEU A 61 9.13 6.41 1.59
CA LEU A 61 8.06 5.92 2.48
C LEU A 61 7.54 6.97 3.47
N THR A 62 8.37 7.93 3.87
CA THR A 62 8.02 8.95 4.88
C THR A 62 7.13 10.07 4.35
N ARG A 63 7.12 10.28 3.04
CA ARG A 63 6.35 11.35 2.40
C ARG A 63 5.06 10.81 1.76
N ASN A 64 4.16 11.71 1.39
CA ASN A 64 2.98 11.32 0.63
C ASN A 64 3.38 10.89 -0.78
N ILE A 65 3.13 9.62 -1.10
CA ILE A 65 3.39 9.03 -2.42
C ILE A 65 2.07 8.98 -3.19
N THR A 66 2.10 9.44 -4.44
CA THR A 66 0.95 9.42 -5.35
C THR A 66 1.12 8.36 -6.44
N LEU A 67 0.01 7.87 -6.99
CA LEU A 67 0.05 6.94 -8.13
C LEU A 67 0.78 7.53 -9.34
N THR A 68 0.61 8.83 -9.60
CA THR A 68 1.29 9.53 -10.70
C THR A 68 2.81 9.51 -10.56
N GLU A 69 3.32 9.61 -9.33
CA GLU A 69 4.77 9.49 -9.09
C GLU A 69 5.26 8.07 -9.36
N LEU A 70 4.48 7.06 -9.01
CA LEU A 70 4.81 5.66 -9.27
C LEU A 70 4.78 5.34 -10.77
N GLU A 71 3.80 5.88 -11.51
CA GLU A 71 3.71 5.79 -12.97
C GLU A 71 4.97 6.36 -13.63
N ARG A 72 5.42 7.55 -13.18
CA ARG A 72 6.64 8.20 -13.67
C ARG A 72 7.90 7.41 -13.32
N ALA A 73 8.02 6.94 -12.08
CA ALA A 73 9.19 6.17 -11.62
C ALA A 73 9.40 4.87 -12.42
N GLY A 74 8.31 4.20 -12.79
CA GLY A 74 8.34 2.96 -13.58
C GLY A 74 8.28 3.18 -15.09
N HIS A 75 7.96 4.39 -15.55
CA HIS A 75 7.55 4.64 -16.95
C HIS A 75 6.41 3.70 -17.37
N LEU A 76 5.41 3.53 -16.50
CA LEU A 76 4.27 2.64 -16.66
C LEU A 76 2.96 3.43 -16.70
N SER A 77 2.00 2.96 -17.50
CA SER A 77 0.64 3.45 -17.37
C SER A 77 0.02 2.94 -16.05
N ARG A 78 -0.99 3.64 -15.55
CA ARG A 78 -1.72 3.24 -14.32
C ARG A 78 -2.20 1.79 -14.36
N ARG A 79 -2.78 1.39 -15.48
CA ARG A 79 -3.26 0.01 -15.70
C ARG A 79 -2.12 -1.00 -15.63
N THR A 80 -1.00 -0.73 -16.31
CA THR A 80 0.17 -1.61 -16.29
C THR A 80 0.79 -1.71 -14.90
N LEU A 81 0.87 -0.58 -14.19
CA LEU A 81 1.35 -0.51 -12.81
C LEU A 81 0.48 -1.38 -11.88
N HIS A 82 -0.84 -1.21 -11.91
CA HIS A 82 -1.76 -2.02 -11.10
C HIS A 82 -1.66 -3.50 -11.41
N ASN A 83 -1.65 -3.88 -12.69
CA ASN A 83 -1.51 -5.27 -13.10
C ASN A 83 -0.18 -5.88 -12.64
N ALA A 84 0.93 -5.14 -12.76
CA ALA A 84 2.24 -5.58 -12.29
C ALA A 84 2.25 -5.87 -10.79
N PHE A 85 1.72 -4.95 -9.99
CA PHE A 85 1.64 -5.12 -8.54
C PHE A 85 0.71 -6.27 -8.14
N TYR A 86 -0.42 -6.40 -8.81
CA TYR A 86 -1.35 -7.49 -8.53
C TYR A 86 -0.75 -8.85 -8.87
N LEU A 87 -0.11 -8.99 -10.03
CA LEU A 87 0.53 -10.25 -10.44
C LEU A 87 1.69 -10.64 -9.53
N THR A 88 2.47 -9.67 -9.06
CA THR A 88 3.68 -9.93 -8.27
C THR A 88 3.42 -10.04 -6.78
N PHE A 89 2.58 -9.13 -6.24
CA PHE A 89 2.38 -8.98 -4.80
C PHE A 89 0.95 -9.28 -4.34
N GLN A 90 0.02 -9.59 -5.25
CA GLN A 90 -1.42 -9.82 -4.98
C GLN A 90 -2.08 -8.62 -4.27
N MET A 91 -1.61 -7.41 -4.55
CA MET A 91 -2.14 -6.18 -3.95
C MET A 91 -1.94 -4.97 -4.88
N SER A 92 -2.70 -3.90 -4.64
CA SER A 92 -2.52 -2.66 -5.40
C SER A 92 -1.23 -1.94 -4.99
N PRO A 93 -0.70 -1.02 -5.84
CA PRO A 93 0.49 -0.24 -5.52
C PRO A 93 0.39 0.51 -4.18
N MET A 94 -0.75 1.14 -3.90
CA MET A 94 -0.95 1.90 -2.66
C MET A 94 -1.14 1.00 -1.43
N GLN A 95 -1.69 -0.22 -1.61
CA GLN A 95 -1.70 -1.22 -0.55
C GLN A 95 -0.29 -1.69 -0.22
N TRP A 96 0.56 -1.88 -1.24
CA TRP A 96 1.96 -2.25 -1.04
C TRP A 96 2.76 -1.15 -0.33
N VAL A 97 2.55 0.14 -0.69
CA VAL A 97 3.14 1.28 0.05
C VAL A 97 2.76 1.22 1.53
N ARG A 98 1.48 1.00 1.82
CA ARG A 98 0.99 0.87 3.20
C ARG A 98 1.62 -0.29 3.93
N GLU A 99 1.72 -1.44 3.30
CA GLU A 99 2.36 -2.64 3.86
C GLU A 99 3.83 -2.36 4.20
N GLN A 100 4.60 -1.71 3.32
CA GLN A 100 6.00 -1.36 3.57
C GLN A 100 6.13 -0.38 4.75
N ARG A 101 5.21 0.58 4.90
CA ARG A 101 5.15 1.48 6.06
C ARG A 101 4.89 0.73 7.36
N LEU A 102 3.95 -0.22 7.36
CA LEU A 102 3.65 -1.06 8.52
C LEU A 102 4.85 -1.93 8.90
N LEU A 103 5.49 -2.57 7.93
CA LEU A 103 6.71 -3.36 8.16
C LEU A 103 7.86 -2.52 8.70
N LYS A 104 8.03 -1.29 8.19
CA LYS A 104 9.03 -0.34 8.71
C LYS A 104 8.72 0.04 10.16
N SER A 105 7.47 0.36 10.47
CA SER A 105 7.05 0.73 11.82
C SER A 105 7.23 -0.42 12.81
N HIS A 106 6.89 -1.64 12.40
CA HIS A 106 7.08 -2.83 13.23
C HIS A 106 8.56 -3.05 13.56
N ARG A 107 9.45 -2.92 12.55
CA ARG A 107 10.90 -3.02 12.77
C ARG A 107 11.43 -1.95 13.74
N MET A 108 10.91 -0.72 13.65
CA MET A 108 11.31 0.37 14.56
C MET A 108 10.82 0.12 15.99
N LEU A 109 9.56 -0.29 16.17
CA LEU A 109 8.98 -0.61 17.47
C LEU A 109 9.56 -1.86 18.13
N SER A 110 10.13 -2.76 17.31
CA SER A 110 10.78 -4.00 17.78
C SER A 110 12.26 -3.81 18.15
N LYS A 111 12.83 -2.61 17.95
CA LYS A 111 14.20 -2.33 18.39
C LYS A 111 14.25 -2.11 19.89
N PRO A 112 15.15 -2.83 20.62
CA PRO A 112 15.18 -2.77 22.08
C PRO A 112 15.62 -1.41 22.64
N ASP A 113 16.44 -0.65 21.92
CA ASP A 113 17.12 0.57 22.38
C ASP A 113 16.46 1.88 21.94
N SER A 114 15.18 1.84 21.54
CA SER A 114 14.56 3.06 21.06
C SER A 114 13.75 3.74 22.17
N ASP A 115 14.19 4.91 22.62
CA ASP A 115 13.39 5.85 23.42
C ASP A 115 12.23 6.49 22.62
N LEU A 116 12.01 6.02 21.41
CA LEU A 116 11.02 6.55 20.48
C LEU A 116 9.59 6.25 20.98
N LYS A 117 8.75 7.26 20.97
CA LYS A 117 7.31 7.10 21.22
C LYS A 117 6.62 6.51 20.00
N VAL A 118 5.51 5.80 20.20
CA VAL A 118 4.69 5.24 19.10
C VAL A 118 4.31 6.32 18.08
N THR A 119 4.01 7.55 18.55
CA THR A 119 3.68 8.69 17.71
C THR A 119 4.82 9.13 16.81
N GLU A 120 6.05 9.09 17.28
CA GLU A 120 7.24 9.44 16.50
C GLU A 120 7.48 8.39 15.40
N VAL A 121 7.36 7.11 15.75
CA VAL A 121 7.45 6.01 14.77
C VAL A 121 6.37 6.13 13.70
N LEU A 122 5.14 6.47 14.07
CA LEU A 122 4.03 6.69 13.16
C LEU A 122 4.40 7.73 12.09
N TYR A 123 4.84 8.92 12.51
CA TYR A 123 5.21 10.00 11.58
C TYR A 123 6.46 9.65 10.77
N ALA A 124 7.47 9.03 11.37
CA ALA A 124 8.68 8.57 10.69
C ALA A 124 8.40 7.50 9.62
N CYS A 125 7.25 6.83 9.69
CA CYS A 125 6.81 5.87 8.69
C CYS A 125 5.81 6.44 7.67
N GLY A 126 5.50 7.74 7.74
CA GLY A 126 4.62 8.42 6.77
C GLY A 126 3.12 8.22 7.02
N PHE A 127 2.71 7.88 8.23
CA PHE A 127 1.31 7.90 8.62
C PHE A 127 0.94 9.27 9.18
N ALA A 128 -0.25 9.77 8.85
CA ALA A 128 -0.76 11.04 9.35
C ALA A 128 -1.83 10.88 10.45
N ASN A 129 -2.42 9.68 10.56
CA ASN A 129 -3.54 9.43 11.48
C ASN A 129 -3.23 8.25 12.40
N ALA A 130 -3.17 8.53 13.71
CA ALA A 130 -2.82 7.54 14.73
C ALA A 130 -3.86 6.42 14.90
N SER A 131 -5.15 6.75 14.82
CA SER A 131 -6.22 5.76 14.95
C SER A 131 -6.21 4.79 13.77
N LEU A 132 -6.08 5.31 12.56
CA LEU A 132 -5.99 4.50 11.34
C LEU A 132 -4.72 3.63 11.34
N PHE A 133 -3.59 4.18 11.78
CA PHE A 133 -2.34 3.44 11.94
C PHE A 133 -2.52 2.28 12.92
N SER A 134 -3.05 2.54 14.11
CA SER A 134 -3.24 1.51 15.15
C SER A 134 -4.17 0.39 14.69
N ALA A 135 -5.26 0.73 14.00
CA ALA A 135 -6.20 -0.25 13.45
C ALA A 135 -5.55 -1.12 12.36
N GLN A 136 -4.80 -0.52 11.45
CA GLN A 136 -4.09 -1.24 10.39
C GLN A 136 -2.96 -2.11 10.95
N TYR A 137 -2.24 -1.61 11.94
CA TYR A 137 -1.18 -2.34 12.62
C TYR A 137 -1.74 -3.56 13.35
N LEU A 138 -2.81 -3.38 14.14
CA LEU A 138 -3.50 -4.49 14.81
C LEU A 138 -3.98 -5.55 13.81
N LYS A 139 -4.60 -5.12 12.70
CA LYS A 139 -5.05 -6.03 11.64
C LYS A 139 -3.89 -6.84 11.05
N ARG A 140 -2.71 -6.22 10.90
CA ARG A 140 -1.55 -6.83 10.24
C ARG A 140 -0.72 -7.73 11.15
N PHE A 141 -0.54 -7.33 12.43
CA PHE A 141 0.37 -7.99 13.36
C PHE A 141 -0.33 -8.67 14.53
N GLY A 142 -1.65 -8.53 14.68
CA GLY A 142 -2.43 -9.14 15.77
C GLY A 142 -2.26 -8.45 17.12
N GLU A 143 -1.48 -7.38 17.20
CA GLU A 143 -1.23 -6.62 18.43
C GLU A 143 -1.18 -5.11 18.16
N LEU A 144 -1.37 -4.29 19.19
CA LEU A 144 -1.25 -2.84 19.08
C LEU A 144 0.24 -2.41 19.02
N PRO A 145 0.56 -1.28 18.34
CA PRO A 145 1.93 -0.75 18.30
C PRO A 145 2.57 -0.57 19.68
N SER A 146 1.79 -0.11 20.66
CA SER A 146 2.25 0.04 22.04
C SER A 146 2.57 -1.28 22.74
N MET A 147 1.92 -2.37 22.35
CA MET A 147 2.20 -3.70 22.90
C MET A 147 3.52 -4.25 22.35
N THR A 148 3.77 -4.08 21.06
CA THR A 148 5.06 -4.44 20.44
C THR A 148 6.20 -3.73 21.18
N MET A 149 6.09 -2.42 21.40
CA MET A 149 7.09 -1.60 22.07
C MET A 149 7.32 -2.06 23.52
N LYS A 150 6.24 -2.24 24.31
CA LYS A 150 6.34 -2.70 25.72
C LYS A 150 6.97 -4.07 25.85
N ARG A 151 6.70 -4.98 24.93
CA ARG A 151 7.29 -6.32 24.94
C ARG A 151 8.79 -6.26 24.81
N GLN A 152 9.33 -5.39 23.99
CA GLN A 152 10.77 -5.21 23.81
C GLN A 152 11.43 -4.59 25.05
N GLN A 153 10.83 -3.58 25.64
CA GLN A 153 11.32 -2.97 26.89
C GLN A 153 11.42 -3.98 28.03
N LYS A 154 10.40 -4.87 28.18
CA LYS A 154 10.42 -5.94 29.17
C LYS A 154 11.54 -6.96 28.94
N THR A 155 11.86 -7.27 27.69
CA THR A 155 12.92 -8.20 27.32
C THR A 155 14.29 -7.65 27.76
N ILE A 156 14.55 -6.35 27.56
CA ILE A 156 15.79 -5.69 27.98
C ILE A 156 15.91 -5.71 29.50
N TRP A 157 14.85 -5.29 30.19
CA TRP A 157 14.84 -5.30 31.66
C TRP A 157 15.21 -6.68 32.24
N ASN A 158 14.61 -7.74 31.68
CA ASN A 158 14.91 -9.10 32.12
C ASN A 158 16.33 -9.56 31.80
N LEU A 159 16.92 -9.07 30.70
CA LEU A 159 18.32 -9.36 30.36
C LEU A 159 19.28 -8.59 31.29
N SER A 160 19.04 -7.31 31.52
CA SER A 160 19.86 -6.50 32.43
C SER A 160 19.83 -7.01 33.87
N ALA A 161 18.66 -7.48 34.34
CA ALA A 161 18.53 -8.05 35.69
C ALA A 161 19.24 -9.42 35.88
N LYS A 162 19.64 -10.07 34.78
CA LYS A 162 20.40 -11.35 34.85
C LYS A 162 21.91 -11.15 34.96
N PHE A 163 22.39 -9.94 34.74
CA PHE A 163 23.82 -9.59 34.76
C PHE A 163 24.19 -8.71 35.96
N LEU A 164 23.25 -8.44 36.86
CA LEU A 164 23.44 -7.82 38.17
C LEU A 164 23.30 -8.85 39.27
#